data_7197538de158911c4667a4708c47769d
#
_entry.id   7197538de158911c4667a4708c47769d
#
_cell.length_a   1.000
_cell.length_b   1.000
_cell.length_c   1.000
_cell.angle_alpha   90.00
_cell.angle_beta   90.00
_cell.angle_gamma   90.00
#
_symmetry.space_group_name_H-M   'P 1'
#
loop_
_entity.id
_entity.type
_entity.pdbx_description
1 polymer ?
#
loop_
_entity_poly.entity_id
_entity_poly.type
_entity_poly.pdbx_seq_one_letter_code
_entity_poly.pdbx_strand_id
1 'polypeptide(L)'
;MALRDQLRILVVDDMSTNRGLIMQALDAMGIRQVGYATDGKSALQILEAKPVHLVISDYNMPGMDGLQFLQAMRKDARTKGLGFILITGRADREVIDTGRRFGMNNFIKKPFTPPELKACIEAVVGRL
;
A
#
# COMPACT_ATOMS: atom_id res chain seq x y z
N MET A 1 -4.24 -22.92 6.90
CA MET A 1 -4.88 -21.75 6.29
C MET A 1 -3.83 -20.95 5.54
N ALA A 2 -4.10 -20.56 4.29
CA ALA A 2 -3.15 -19.82 3.49
C ALA A 2 -2.99 -18.38 4.00
N LEU A 3 -1.82 -17.79 3.77
CA LEU A 3 -1.55 -16.42 4.16
C LEU A 3 -2.60 -15.46 3.60
N ARG A 4 -3.00 -15.65 2.33
CA ARG A 4 -4.00 -14.76 1.69
C ARG A 4 -5.33 -14.71 2.46
N ASP A 5 -5.68 -15.74 3.19
CA ASP A 5 -6.93 -15.78 3.97
C ASP A 5 -6.85 -14.95 5.25
N GLN A 6 -5.65 -14.70 5.74
CA GLN A 6 -5.39 -13.97 6.98
C GLN A 6 -4.94 -12.53 6.74
N LEU A 7 -4.42 -12.25 5.55
CA LEU A 7 -3.80 -10.97 5.22
C LEU A 7 -4.84 -9.86 5.13
N ARG A 8 -4.61 -8.79 5.86
CA ARG A 8 -5.44 -7.58 5.82
C ARG A 8 -4.65 -6.46 5.17
N ILE A 9 -5.25 -5.84 4.15
CA ILE A 9 -4.62 -4.79 3.35
C ILE A 9 -5.48 -3.55 3.34
N LEU A 10 -4.84 -2.39 3.46
CA LEU A 10 -5.48 -1.10 3.23
C LEU A 10 -4.93 -0.52 1.92
N VAL A 11 -5.82 -0.18 1.00
CA VAL A 11 -5.48 0.47 -0.27
C VAL A 11 -5.78 1.96 -0.15
N VAL A 12 -4.78 2.81 -0.42
CA VAL A 12 -4.92 4.26 -0.31
C VAL A 12 -4.70 4.90 -1.67
N ASP A 13 -5.75 5.45 -2.24
CA ASP A 13 -5.71 6.10 -3.56
C ASP A 13 -6.93 7.02 -3.67
N ASP A 14 -6.72 8.26 -4.11
CA ASP A 14 -7.80 9.23 -4.26
C ASP A 14 -8.66 8.99 -5.50
N MET A 15 -8.17 8.23 -6.47
CA MET A 15 -8.89 7.94 -7.70
C MET A 15 -9.62 6.61 -7.62
N SER A 16 -10.95 6.65 -7.69
CA SER A 16 -11.79 5.46 -7.57
C SER A 16 -11.47 4.40 -8.64
N THR A 17 -11.13 4.82 -9.86
CA THR A 17 -10.77 3.90 -10.95
C THR A 17 -9.50 3.12 -10.61
N ASN A 18 -8.45 3.80 -10.18
CA ASN A 18 -7.19 3.15 -9.79
C ASN A 18 -7.40 2.24 -8.59
N ARG A 19 -8.12 2.74 -7.58
CA ARG A 19 -8.42 1.98 -6.38
C ARG A 19 -9.18 0.70 -6.71
N GLY A 20 -10.17 0.81 -7.61
CA GLY A 20 -10.95 -0.35 -8.06
C GLY A 20 -10.12 -1.40 -8.76
N LEU A 21 -9.17 -0.99 -9.61
CA LEU A 21 -8.28 -1.92 -10.29
C LEU A 21 -7.38 -2.68 -9.30
N ILE A 22 -6.85 -1.99 -8.31
CA ILE A 22 -6.02 -2.60 -7.27
C ILE A 22 -6.86 -3.61 -6.47
N MET A 23 -8.03 -3.20 -6.01
CA MET A 23 -8.90 -4.04 -5.20
C MET A 23 -9.39 -5.27 -5.98
N GLN A 24 -9.68 -5.10 -7.27
CA GLN A 24 -10.05 -6.21 -8.14
C GLN A 24 -8.92 -7.21 -8.29
N ALA A 25 -7.69 -6.73 -8.46
CA ALA A 25 -6.52 -7.58 -8.54
C ALA A 25 -6.30 -8.37 -7.24
N LEU A 26 -6.48 -7.71 -6.10
CA LEU A 26 -6.35 -8.38 -4.79
C LEU A 26 -7.42 -9.46 -4.60
N ASP A 27 -8.65 -9.18 -5.01
CA ASP A 27 -9.73 -10.16 -4.95
C ASP A 27 -9.40 -11.40 -5.80
N ALA A 28 -8.87 -11.18 -7.00
CA ALA A 28 -8.46 -12.28 -7.89
C ALA A 28 -7.34 -13.14 -7.29
N MET A 29 -6.54 -12.58 -6.39
CA MET A 29 -5.50 -13.33 -5.65
C MET A 29 -6.05 -14.10 -4.45
N GLY A 30 -7.33 -13.92 -4.14
CA GLY A 30 -7.95 -14.54 -2.98
C GLY A 30 -7.79 -13.75 -1.68
N ILE A 31 -7.31 -12.52 -1.76
CA ILE A 31 -7.19 -11.64 -0.60
C ILE A 31 -8.51 -10.90 -0.42
N ARG A 32 -9.23 -11.22 0.64
CA ARG A 32 -10.61 -10.74 0.83
C ARG A 32 -10.75 -9.65 1.88
N GLN A 33 -9.79 -9.53 2.78
CA GLN A 33 -9.84 -8.53 3.85
C GLN A 33 -9.13 -7.27 3.40
N VAL A 34 -9.80 -6.51 2.54
CA VAL A 34 -9.26 -5.31 1.92
C VAL A 34 -10.16 -4.12 2.23
N GLY A 35 -9.59 -3.10 2.86
CA GLY A 35 -10.24 -1.82 3.04
C GLY A 35 -9.61 -0.77 2.15
N TYR A 36 -10.17 0.44 2.13
CA TYR A 36 -9.60 1.53 1.37
C TYR A 36 -9.75 2.87 2.08
N ALA A 37 -8.90 3.79 1.68
CA ALA A 37 -8.99 5.20 2.05
C ALA A 37 -8.70 6.06 0.83
N THR A 38 -9.15 7.31 0.84
CA THR A 38 -9.02 8.21 -0.31
C THR A 38 -7.86 9.19 -0.17
N ASP A 39 -7.28 9.31 1.02
CA ASP A 39 -6.13 10.16 1.27
C ASP A 39 -5.34 9.68 2.49
N GLY A 40 -4.17 10.26 2.71
CA GLY A 40 -3.29 9.84 3.79
C GLY A 40 -3.86 10.11 5.17
N LYS A 41 -4.56 11.22 5.34
CA LYS A 41 -5.14 11.59 6.64
C LYS A 41 -6.23 10.60 7.07
N SER A 42 -7.17 10.28 6.19
CA SER A 42 -8.20 9.29 6.48
C SER A 42 -7.60 7.90 6.66
N ALA A 43 -6.55 7.56 5.91
CA ALA A 43 -5.86 6.29 6.06
C ALA A 43 -5.26 6.16 7.46
N LEU A 44 -4.61 7.20 7.97
CA LEU A 44 -4.05 7.19 9.32
C LEU A 44 -5.14 6.97 10.39
N GLN A 45 -6.30 7.59 10.22
CA GLN A 45 -7.43 7.41 11.12
C GLN A 45 -7.96 5.97 11.08
N ILE A 46 -8.07 5.40 9.90
CA ILE A 46 -8.51 4.00 9.73
C ILE A 46 -7.53 3.04 10.40
N LEU A 47 -6.23 3.26 10.22
CA LEU A 47 -5.19 2.41 10.79
C LEU A 47 -5.18 2.44 12.32
N GLU A 48 -5.57 3.56 12.93
CA GLU A 48 -5.71 3.65 14.40
C GLU A 48 -6.81 2.72 14.92
N ALA A 49 -7.92 2.64 14.17
CA ALA A 49 -9.09 1.90 14.60
C ALA A 49 -9.06 0.43 14.17
N LYS A 50 -8.38 0.12 13.07
CA LYS A 50 -8.43 -1.20 12.46
C LYS A 50 -7.05 -1.59 11.92
N PRO A 51 -6.29 -2.39 12.66
CA PRO A 51 -4.94 -2.76 12.23
C PRO A 51 -4.95 -3.62 10.97
N VAL A 52 -3.97 -3.38 10.11
CA VAL A 52 -3.74 -4.18 8.89
C VAL A 52 -2.30 -4.68 8.90
N HIS A 53 -1.97 -5.57 7.96
CA HIS A 53 -0.61 -6.09 7.80
C HIS A 53 0.17 -5.29 6.78
N LEU A 54 -0.51 -4.79 5.74
CA LEU A 54 0.12 -4.16 4.60
C LEU A 54 -0.71 -2.98 4.12
N VAL A 55 -0.03 -1.88 3.79
CA VAL A 55 -0.64 -0.71 3.16
C VAL A 55 -0.10 -0.62 1.74
N ILE A 56 -0.99 -0.46 0.77
CA ILE A 56 -0.64 -0.20 -0.62
C ILE A 56 -1.13 1.20 -0.94
N SER A 57 -0.23 2.14 -1.20
CA SER A 57 -0.57 3.55 -1.36
C SER A 57 -0.06 4.12 -2.67
N ASP A 58 -0.91 4.89 -3.32
CA ASP A 58 -0.49 5.71 -4.45
C ASP A 58 0.47 6.81 -3.96
N TYR A 59 1.37 7.24 -4.84
CA TYR A 59 2.27 8.34 -4.55
C TYR A 59 1.55 9.69 -4.65
N ASN A 60 0.81 9.92 -5.73
CA ASN A 60 0.12 11.18 -5.97
C ASN A 60 -1.25 11.21 -5.31
N MET A 61 -1.36 11.97 -4.22
CA MET A 61 -2.62 12.19 -3.52
C MET A 61 -2.69 13.65 -3.07
N PRO A 62 -3.89 14.24 -3.03
CA PRO A 62 -4.03 15.62 -2.56
C PRO A 62 -3.72 15.74 -1.07
N GLY A 63 -3.15 16.88 -0.70
CA GLY A 63 -2.75 17.15 0.68
C GLY A 63 -1.45 16.45 1.03
N MET A 64 -1.54 15.22 1.51
CA MET A 64 -0.40 14.40 1.90
C MET A 64 -0.11 13.40 0.78
N ASP A 65 1.08 13.44 0.17
CA ASP A 65 1.46 12.44 -0.83
C ASP A 65 1.85 11.12 -0.18
N GLY A 66 2.09 10.08 -1.01
CA GLY A 66 2.38 8.75 -0.50
C GLY A 66 3.63 8.65 0.36
N LEU A 67 4.65 9.47 0.08
CA LEU A 67 5.88 9.48 0.87
C LEU A 67 5.68 10.19 2.21
N GLN A 68 4.90 11.27 2.23
CA GLN A 68 4.54 11.96 3.47
C GLN A 68 3.68 11.06 4.36
N PHE A 69 2.75 10.33 3.76
CA PHE A 69 1.93 9.36 4.46
C PHE A 69 2.80 8.24 5.07
N LEU A 70 3.73 7.70 4.29
CA LEU A 70 4.68 6.69 4.79
C LEU A 70 5.46 7.22 5.99
N GLN A 71 5.98 8.44 5.89
CA GLN A 71 6.74 9.06 6.97
C GLN A 71 5.90 9.17 8.25
N ALA A 72 4.65 9.59 8.12
CA ALA A 72 3.73 9.68 9.26
C ALA A 72 3.49 8.30 9.87
N MET A 73 3.30 7.26 9.05
CA MET A 73 3.13 5.88 9.54
C MET A 73 4.34 5.42 10.35
N ARG A 74 5.54 5.72 9.88
CA ARG A 74 6.77 5.25 10.55
C ARG A 74 7.06 5.98 11.86
N LYS A 75 6.46 7.14 12.08
CA LYS A 75 6.60 7.90 13.32
C LYS A 75 5.63 7.49 14.41
N ASP A 76 4.55 6.79 14.05
CA ASP A 76 3.55 6.34 15.02
C ASP A 76 3.86 4.92 15.46
N ALA A 77 3.96 4.70 16.78
CA ALA A 77 4.29 3.40 17.36
C ALA A 77 3.30 2.29 16.94
N ARG A 78 2.05 2.65 16.64
CA ARG A 78 1.01 1.69 16.27
C ARG A 78 1.13 1.23 14.82
N THR A 79 1.75 2.02 13.96
CA THR A 79 1.80 1.77 12.51
C THR A 79 3.21 1.59 11.96
N LYS A 80 4.23 1.86 12.75
CA LYS A 80 5.63 1.85 12.26
C LYS A 80 6.09 0.49 11.73
N GLY A 81 5.47 -0.60 12.17
CA GLY A 81 5.85 -1.94 11.75
C GLY A 81 5.05 -2.50 10.57
N LEU A 82 4.08 -1.76 10.07
CA LEU A 82 3.25 -2.25 8.97
C LEU A 82 4.03 -2.27 7.65
N GLY A 83 3.74 -3.26 6.80
CA GLY A 83 4.28 -3.28 5.45
C GLY A 83 3.75 -2.11 4.64
N PHE A 84 4.56 -1.59 3.72
CA PHE A 84 4.18 -0.48 2.86
C PHE A 84 4.70 -0.69 1.44
N ILE A 85 3.80 -0.63 0.48
CA ILE A 85 4.13 -0.68 -0.95
C ILE A 85 3.66 0.63 -1.57
N LEU A 86 4.57 1.32 -2.26
CA LEU A 86 4.26 2.54 -2.99
C LEU A 86 3.91 2.21 -4.43
N ILE A 87 2.80 2.75 -4.93
CA ILE A 87 2.44 2.67 -6.34
C ILE A 87 2.67 4.04 -6.96
N THR A 88 3.47 4.11 -8.02
CA THR A 88 3.81 5.37 -8.64
C THR A 88 3.93 5.28 -10.15
N GLY A 89 3.46 6.31 -10.84
CA GLY A 89 3.73 6.49 -12.27
C GLY A 89 5.11 7.08 -12.51
N ARG A 90 5.76 7.57 -11.44
CA ARG A 90 7.09 8.16 -11.48
C ARG A 90 8.04 7.32 -10.65
N ALA A 91 8.54 6.24 -11.24
CA ALA A 91 9.54 5.41 -10.58
C ALA A 91 10.94 5.97 -10.84
N ASP A 92 11.12 7.29 -10.64
CA ASP A 92 12.45 7.88 -10.73
C ASP A 92 13.25 7.57 -9.47
N ARG A 93 14.57 7.69 -9.61
CA ARG A 93 15.49 7.30 -8.56
C ARG A 93 15.27 8.08 -7.27
N GLU A 94 14.92 9.37 -7.38
CA GLU A 94 14.70 10.23 -6.22
C GLU A 94 13.51 9.75 -5.38
N VAL A 95 12.40 9.41 -6.02
CA VAL A 95 11.21 8.91 -5.34
C VAL A 95 11.51 7.58 -4.65
N ILE A 96 12.19 6.68 -5.35
CA ILE A 96 12.54 5.36 -4.81
C ILE A 96 13.50 5.49 -3.62
N ASP A 97 14.54 6.30 -3.76
CA ASP A 97 15.53 6.49 -2.69
C ASP A 97 14.90 7.13 -1.46
N THR A 98 14.04 8.12 -1.65
CA THR A 98 13.31 8.77 -0.55
C THR A 98 12.38 7.79 0.13
N GLY A 99 11.65 6.98 -0.66
CA GLY A 99 10.76 5.96 -0.11
C GLY A 99 11.52 4.93 0.73
N ARG A 100 12.68 4.50 0.27
CA ARG A 100 13.52 3.56 1.02
C ARG A 100 14.05 4.18 2.32
N ARG A 101 14.46 5.43 2.29
CA ARG A 101 14.87 6.14 3.51
C ARG A 101 13.73 6.24 4.52
N PHE A 102 12.51 6.42 4.05
CA PHE A 102 11.33 6.52 4.91
C PHE A 102 10.79 5.14 5.32
N GLY A 103 11.39 4.06 4.81
CA GLY A 103 11.05 2.72 5.24
C GLY A 103 9.99 2.00 4.43
N MET A 104 9.83 2.32 3.13
CA MET A 104 8.95 1.50 2.29
C MET A 104 9.56 0.11 2.09
N ASN A 105 8.70 -0.89 2.06
CA ASN A 105 9.13 -2.27 1.87
C ASN A 105 9.30 -2.62 0.40
N ASN A 106 8.52 -2.00 -0.48
CA ASN A 106 8.61 -2.24 -1.91
C ASN A 106 7.88 -1.13 -2.66
N PHE A 107 8.01 -1.13 -3.98
CA PHE A 107 7.27 -0.22 -4.84
C PHE A 107 6.90 -0.93 -6.13
N ILE A 108 5.91 -0.39 -6.85
CA ILE A 108 5.53 -0.88 -8.17
C ILE A 108 5.18 0.31 -9.06
N LYS A 109 5.59 0.23 -10.32
CA LYS A 109 5.37 1.30 -11.30
C LYS A 109 4.05 1.09 -12.04
N LYS A 110 3.30 2.17 -12.24
CA LYS A 110 2.11 2.16 -13.10
C LYS A 110 2.52 2.31 -14.58
N PRO A 111 1.85 1.63 -15.51
CA PRO A 111 0.84 0.60 -15.29
C PRO A 111 1.47 -0.72 -14.87
N PHE A 112 0.74 -1.51 -14.10
CA PHE A 112 1.20 -2.83 -13.67
C PHE A 112 0.14 -3.88 -14.01
N THR A 113 0.59 -5.14 -14.10
CA THR A 113 -0.31 -6.28 -14.30
C THR A 113 -0.62 -6.94 -12.95
N PRO A 114 -1.73 -7.69 -12.83
CA PRO A 114 -2.01 -8.45 -11.61
C PRO A 114 -0.88 -9.39 -11.18
N PRO A 115 -0.21 -10.14 -12.08
CA PRO A 115 0.95 -10.94 -11.67
C PRO A 115 2.11 -10.10 -11.11
N GLU A 116 2.36 -8.92 -11.65
CA GLU A 116 3.39 -8.01 -11.13
C GLU A 116 3.04 -7.52 -9.72
N LEU A 117 1.78 -7.18 -9.48
CA LEU A 117 1.32 -6.77 -8.17
C LEU A 117 1.45 -7.92 -7.17
N LYS A 118 1.06 -9.14 -7.57
CA LYS A 118 1.20 -10.33 -6.72
C LYS A 118 2.65 -10.56 -6.32
N ALA A 119 3.57 -10.50 -7.28
CA ALA A 119 5.00 -10.67 -7.01
C ALA A 119 5.52 -9.60 -6.04
N CYS A 120 5.07 -8.36 -6.21
CA CYS A 120 5.45 -7.25 -5.36
C CYS A 120 4.98 -7.47 -3.91
N ILE A 121 3.75 -7.94 -3.73
CA ILE A 121 3.20 -8.25 -2.41
C ILE A 121 3.95 -9.42 -1.78
N GLU A 122 4.17 -10.49 -2.54
CA GLU A 122 4.86 -11.68 -2.02
C GLU A 122 6.29 -11.39 -1.58
N ALA A 123 6.95 -10.42 -2.24
CA ALA A 123 8.30 -10.00 -1.83
C ALA A 123 8.30 -9.33 -0.46
N VAL A 124 7.16 -8.82 0.01
CA VAL A 124 7.04 -8.16 1.32
C VAL A 124 6.50 -9.09 2.39
N VAL A 125 5.45 -9.84 2.08
CA VAL A 125 4.72 -10.61 3.10
C VAL A 125 4.98 -12.11 3.02
N GLY A 126 5.58 -12.58 1.94
CA GLY A 126 5.78 -14.00 1.72
C GLY A 126 4.73 -14.58 0.77
N ARG A 127 4.84 -15.87 0.52
CA ARG A 127 4.02 -16.58 -0.47
C ARG A 127 2.55 -16.61 -0.06
N LEU A 128 1.71 -16.19 -0.99
CA LEU A 128 0.26 -16.15 -0.79
C LEU A 128 -0.44 -17.51 -0.92
#